data_6a4e23e5836f2f628855977358bc137a
#
_entry.id   6a4e23e5836f2f628855977358bc137a
#
_cell.length_a   1.000
_cell.length_b   1.000
_cell.length_c   1.000
_cell.angle_alpha   90.00
_cell.angle_beta   90.00
_cell.angle_gamma   90.00
#
_symmetry.space_group_name_H-M   'P 1'
#
loop_
_entity.id
_entity.type
_entity.pdbx_description
1 polymer ?
#
loop_
_entity_poly.entity_id
_entity_poly.type
_entity_poly.pdbx_seq_one_letter_code
_entity_poly.pdbx_strand_id
1 'polypeptide(L)'
;MLSDVGSLLRTSIVDYFHGKMPISIKYIDPSYIIRSVPANAKDRVYCGFLGQHAVHAAMAGRTEMVVAKIMDRYVHIPLDLVTKKRRKLDIRSGLWRAVLESTGQGELTGMLPEGEKA
;
A
#
# COMPACT_ATOMS: atom_id res chain seq x y z
N MET A 1 6.01 10.41 13.66
CA MET A 1 5.88 10.55 12.20
C MET A 1 6.91 9.60 11.60
N LEU A 2 6.48 8.51 10.96
CA LEU A 2 7.43 7.62 10.27
C LEU A 2 8.00 8.43 9.09
N SER A 3 9.28 8.77 9.18
CA SER A 3 10.02 9.43 8.12
C SER A 3 10.10 8.50 6.90
N ASP A 4 10.34 9.08 5.73
CA ASP A 4 10.55 8.34 4.50
C ASP A 4 11.71 7.34 4.66
N VAL A 5 11.33 6.06 4.81
CA VAL A 5 12.26 4.95 5.05
C VAL A 5 13.25 4.81 3.89
N GLY A 6 12.85 5.11 2.67
CA GLY A 6 13.71 5.04 1.49
C GLY A 6 14.86 6.06 1.57
N SER A 7 14.56 7.30 1.91
CA SER A 7 15.56 8.34 2.12
C SER A 7 16.48 8.02 3.30
N LEU A 8 15.92 7.51 4.39
CA LEU A 8 16.70 7.09 5.57
C LEU A 8 17.69 5.98 5.20
N LEU A 9 17.23 4.92 4.55
CA LEU A 9 18.08 3.81 4.11
C LEU A 9 19.18 4.28 3.16
N ARG A 10 18.83 5.12 2.17
CA ARG A 10 19.81 5.69 1.24
C ARG A 10 20.94 6.40 2.00
N THR A 11 20.58 7.28 2.91
CA THR A 11 21.57 8.04 3.72
C THR A 11 22.42 7.10 4.56
N SER A 12 21.80 6.18 5.30
CA SER A 12 22.52 5.23 6.16
C SER A 12 23.49 4.33 5.38
N ILE A 13 23.12 3.89 4.18
CA ILE A 13 24.00 3.07 3.35
C ILE A 13 25.17 3.91 2.80
N VAL A 14 24.91 5.13 2.33
CA VAL A 14 25.97 6.03 1.87
C VAL A 14 26.98 6.30 2.99
N ASP A 15 26.50 6.61 4.19
CA ASP A 15 27.34 6.88 5.36
C ASP A 15 28.16 5.64 5.76
N TYR A 16 27.57 4.46 5.72
CA TYR A 16 28.26 3.21 6.05
C TYR A 16 29.43 2.91 5.11
N PHE A 17 29.29 3.21 3.82
CA PHE A 17 30.31 2.96 2.82
C PHE A 17 31.26 4.14 2.61
N HIS A 18 31.03 5.27 3.26
CA HIS A 18 31.88 6.44 3.17
C HIS A 18 33.32 6.09 3.58
N GLY A 19 34.27 6.32 2.71
CA GLY A 19 35.68 5.99 2.92
C GLY A 19 36.08 4.51 2.78
N LYS A 20 35.12 3.62 2.53
CA LYS A 20 35.37 2.17 2.33
C LYS A 20 35.41 1.81 0.84
N MET A 21 34.43 2.27 0.08
CA MET A 21 34.35 2.03 -1.36
C MET A 21 33.44 3.06 -2.03
N PRO A 22 33.69 3.42 -3.29
CA PRO A 22 32.78 4.28 -4.02
C PRO A 22 31.48 3.53 -4.36
N ILE A 23 30.34 4.07 -3.92
CA ILE A 23 29.01 3.54 -4.25
C ILE A 23 28.12 4.63 -4.82
N SER A 24 27.22 4.24 -5.71
CA SER A 24 26.17 5.12 -6.23
C SER A 24 24.82 4.52 -5.94
N ILE A 25 24.02 5.18 -5.09
CA ILE A 25 22.68 4.72 -4.71
C ILE A 25 21.65 5.65 -5.32
N LYS A 26 20.75 5.08 -6.11
CA LYS A 26 19.58 5.77 -6.64
C LYS A 26 18.33 5.28 -5.92
N TYR A 27 17.62 6.19 -5.25
CA TYR A 27 16.30 5.91 -4.70
C TYR A 27 15.24 6.26 -5.74
N ILE A 28 14.42 5.28 -6.11
CA ILE A 28 13.32 5.46 -7.07
C ILE A 28 12.03 5.14 -6.33
N ASP A 29 11.15 6.15 -6.20
CA ASP A 29 9.78 5.95 -5.73
C ASP A 29 8.90 5.55 -6.93
N PRO A 30 8.39 4.31 -6.98
CA PRO A 30 7.59 3.83 -8.10
C PRO A 30 6.15 4.40 -8.11
N SER A 31 5.73 5.14 -7.09
CA SER A 31 4.35 5.58 -6.90
C SER A 31 3.82 6.42 -8.06
N TYR A 32 4.62 7.33 -8.58
CA TYR A 32 4.26 8.15 -9.73
C TYR A 32 4.22 7.34 -11.03
N ILE A 33 5.17 6.43 -11.21
CA ILE A 33 5.24 5.56 -12.40
C ILE A 33 4.01 4.66 -12.46
N ILE A 34 3.65 4.03 -11.34
CA ILE A 34 2.49 3.14 -11.24
C ILE A 34 1.18 3.88 -11.56
N ARG A 35 1.05 5.13 -11.12
CA ARG A 35 -0.15 5.94 -11.36
C ARG A 35 -0.25 6.47 -12.79
N SER A 36 0.84 6.57 -13.51
CA SER A 36 0.88 7.07 -14.91
C SER A 36 0.78 5.95 -15.95
N VAL A 37 0.87 4.69 -15.55
CA VAL A 37 0.74 3.55 -16.46
C VAL A 37 -0.73 3.40 -16.90
N PRO A 38 -1.03 3.19 -18.19
CA PRO A 38 -2.37 2.88 -18.65
C PRO A 38 -2.94 1.64 -17.94
N ALA A 39 -4.20 1.72 -17.52
CA ALA A 39 -4.87 0.60 -16.88
C ALA A 39 -4.95 -0.62 -17.82
N ASN A 40 -4.66 -1.81 -17.30
CA ASN A 40 -4.87 -3.04 -18.03
C ASN A 40 -6.38 -3.34 -18.22
N ALA A 41 -6.73 -4.35 -19.00
CA ALA A 41 -8.14 -4.65 -19.32
C ALA A 41 -8.97 -4.94 -18.06
N LYS A 42 -8.42 -5.67 -17.09
CA LYS A 42 -9.10 -5.99 -15.82
C LYS A 42 -9.36 -4.73 -14.99
N ASP A 43 -8.39 -3.85 -14.91
CA ASP A 43 -8.52 -2.60 -14.16
C ASP A 43 -9.48 -1.64 -14.83
N ARG A 44 -9.53 -1.60 -16.18
CA ARG A 44 -10.50 -0.79 -16.93
C ARG A 44 -11.92 -1.22 -16.63
N VAL A 45 -12.21 -2.52 -16.66
CA VAL A 45 -13.53 -3.07 -16.32
C VAL A 45 -13.88 -2.74 -14.88
N TYR A 46 -12.97 -2.97 -13.95
CA TYR A 46 -13.16 -2.67 -12.53
C TYR A 46 -13.47 -1.19 -12.29
N CYS A 47 -12.65 -0.29 -12.84
CA CYS A 47 -12.84 1.15 -12.71
C CYS A 47 -14.14 1.63 -13.41
N GLY A 48 -14.52 1.01 -14.54
CA GLY A 48 -15.78 1.29 -15.21
C GLY A 48 -16.97 1.04 -14.30
N PHE A 49 -17.03 -0.11 -13.64
CA PHE A 49 -18.08 -0.42 -12.67
C PHE A 49 -18.05 0.50 -11.45
N LEU A 50 -16.86 0.80 -10.90
CA LEU A 50 -16.75 1.77 -9.81
C LEU A 50 -17.33 3.13 -10.20
N GLY A 51 -17.01 3.62 -11.41
CA GLY A 51 -17.52 4.89 -11.92
C GLY A 51 -19.04 4.88 -12.09
N GLN A 52 -19.61 3.82 -12.67
CA GLN A 52 -21.07 3.67 -12.80
C GLN A 52 -21.77 3.71 -11.43
N HIS A 53 -21.28 2.93 -10.46
CA HIS A 53 -21.84 2.94 -9.11
C HIS A 53 -21.69 4.29 -8.40
N ALA A 54 -20.60 5.02 -8.64
CA ALA A 54 -20.43 6.36 -8.11
C ALA A 54 -21.46 7.35 -8.70
N VAL A 55 -21.69 7.31 -10.01
CA VAL A 55 -22.69 8.16 -10.66
C VAL A 55 -24.11 7.83 -10.15
N HIS A 56 -24.46 6.54 -10.07
CA HIS A 56 -25.77 6.15 -9.54
C HIS A 56 -25.98 6.58 -8.09
N ALA A 57 -24.92 6.52 -7.26
CA ALA A 57 -25.00 6.99 -5.89
C ALA A 57 -25.19 8.52 -5.82
N ALA A 58 -24.45 9.28 -6.63
CA ALA A 58 -24.60 10.73 -6.71
C ALA A 58 -26.00 11.15 -7.19
N MET A 59 -26.53 10.46 -8.22
CA MET A 59 -27.89 10.70 -8.73
C MET A 59 -28.98 10.33 -7.71
N ALA A 60 -28.71 9.39 -6.81
CA ALA A 60 -29.58 9.05 -5.68
C ALA A 60 -29.39 9.98 -4.46
N GLY A 61 -28.64 11.07 -4.58
CA GLY A 61 -28.40 12.04 -3.51
C GLY A 61 -27.51 11.53 -2.37
N ARG A 62 -26.75 10.45 -2.59
CA ARG A 62 -25.82 9.92 -1.56
C ARG A 62 -24.53 10.71 -1.58
N THR A 63 -24.11 11.17 -0.41
CA THR A 63 -22.89 11.94 -0.18
C THR A 63 -22.02 11.28 0.88
N GLU A 64 -20.80 11.77 1.06
CA GLU A 64 -19.86 11.34 2.11
C GLU A 64 -19.59 9.84 2.13
N MET A 65 -19.42 9.23 0.96
CA MET A 65 -19.20 7.80 0.83
C MET A 65 -18.09 7.45 -0.17
N VAL A 66 -17.61 6.23 -0.07
CA VAL A 66 -16.69 5.61 -1.02
C VAL A 66 -17.37 4.41 -1.66
N VAL A 67 -17.24 4.27 -2.98
CA VAL A 67 -17.63 3.03 -3.67
C VAL A 67 -16.48 2.03 -3.53
N ALA A 68 -16.78 0.84 -3.04
CA ALA A 68 -15.82 -0.24 -2.88
C ALA A 68 -16.39 -1.56 -3.41
N LYS A 69 -15.51 -2.52 -3.69
CA LYS A 69 -15.89 -3.89 -4.04
C LYS A 69 -15.50 -4.82 -2.89
N ILE A 70 -16.49 -5.48 -2.28
CA ILE A 70 -16.31 -6.45 -1.19
C ILE A 70 -17.01 -7.76 -1.59
N MET A 71 -16.28 -8.88 -1.54
CA MET A 71 -16.81 -10.20 -1.90
C MET A 71 -17.60 -10.19 -3.23
N ASP A 72 -16.99 -9.57 -4.23
CA ASP A 72 -17.55 -9.44 -5.60
C ASP A 72 -18.82 -8.57 -5.75
N ARG A 73 -19.21 -7.86 -4.69
CA ARG A 73 -20.32 -6.90 -4.69
C ARG A 73 -19.82 -5.47 -4.56
N TYR A 74 -20.41 -4.56 -5.33
CA TYR A 74 -20.16 -3.13 -5.17
C TYR A 74 -21.01 -2.60 -4.02
N VAL A 75 -20.36 -1.93 -3.09
CA VAL A 75 -20.97 -1.40 -1.86
C VAL A 75 -20.62 0.07 -1.68
N HIS A 76 -21.47 0.80 -0.98
CA HIS A 76 -21.23 2.18 -0.56
C HIS A 76 -20.85 2.18 0.91
N ILE A 77 -19.68 2.67 1.22
CA ILE A 77 -19.14 2.72 2.58
C ILE A 77 -19.07 4.18 3.01
N PRO A 78 -19.67 4.56 4.15
CA PRO A 78 -19.54 5.91 4.69
C PRO A 78 -18.07 6.28 4.89
N LEU A 79 -17.74 7.55 4.58
CA LEU A 79 -16.35 8.03 4.59
C LEU A 79 -15.72 7.98 5.99
N ASP A 80 -16.51 8.24 7.04
CA ASP A 80 -16.09 8.16 8.43
C ASP A 80 -15.61 6.74 8.81
N LEU A 81 -16.25 5.69 8.29
CA LEU A 81 -15.80 4.31 8.51
C LEU A 81 -14.47 4.01 7.80
N VAL A 82 -14.28 4.55 6.61
CA VAL A 82 -13.04 4.33 5.83
C VAL A 82 -11.86 5.04 6.46
N THR A 83 -12.09 6.22 7.03
CA THR A 83 -11.02 7.07 7.59
C THR A 83 -10.74 6.80 9.08
N LYS A 84 -11.61 6.05 9.75
CA LYS A 84 -11.52 5.78 11.19
C LYS A 84 -10.20 5.13 11.63
N LYS A 85 -9.63 4.27 10.80
CA LYS A 85 -8.37 3.59 11.09
C LYS A 85 -7.46 3.57 9.84
N ARG A 86 -6.19 3.85 10.05
CA ARG A 86 -5.17 3.57 9.02
C ARG A 86 -5.03 2.07 8.84
N ARG A 87 -5.12 1.59 7.60
CA ARG A 87 -4.79 0.20 7.27
C ARG A 87 -3.29 -0.01 7.44
N LYS A 88 -2.92 -0.90 8.34
CA LYS A 88 -1.54 -1.38 8.50
C LYS A 88 -1.38 -2.69 7.73
N LEU A 89 -0.13 -3.02 7.40
CA LEU A 89 0.21 -4.34 6.86
C LEU A 89 -0.05 -5.39 7.96
N ASP A 90 -0.78 -6.43 7.60
CA ASP A 90 -0.94 -7.60 8.49
C ASP A 90 0.21 -8.57 8.21
N ILE A 91 1.15 -8.64 9.14
CA ILE A 91 2.31 -9.53 9.08
C ILE A 91 1.98 -11.02 9.22
N ARG A 92 0.74 -11.36 9.62
CA ARG A 92 0.23 -12.74 9.67
C ARG A 92 -0.50 -13.13 8.38
N SER A 93 -0.69 -12.20 7.44
CA SER A 93 -1.39 -12.45 6.19
C SER A 93 -0.59 -13.37 5.26
N GLY A 94 -1.30 -14.14 4.44
CA GLY A 94 -0.69 -14.93 3.38
C GLY A 94 0.09 -14.09 2.37
N LEU A 95 -0.34 -12.84 2.16
CA LEU A 95 0.40 -11.89 1.32
C LEU A 95 1.80 -11.60 1.89
N TRP A 96 1.92 -11.34 3.20
CA TRP A 96 3.21 -11.09 3.83
C TRP A 96 4.12 -12.33 3.76
N ARG A 97 3.56 -13.51 4.03
CA ARG A 97 4.29 -14.78 3.89
C ARG A 97 4.82 -14.97 2.47
N ALA A 98 4.00 -14.74 1.45
CA ALA A 98 4.42 -14.83 0.06
C ALA A 98 5.56 -13.85 -0.28
N VAL A 99 5.57 -12.66 0.30
CA VAL A 99 6.67 -11.69 0.15
C VAL A 99 7.96 -12.24 0.77
N LEU A 100 7.92 -12.77 1.99
CA LEU A 100 9.10 -13.33 2.65
C LEU A 100 9.67 -14.52 1.86
N GLU A 101 8.81 -15.43 1.42
CA GLU A 101 9.20 -16.61 0.65
C GLU A 101 9.80 -16.23 -0.72
N SER A 102 9.21 -15.28 -1.42
CA SER A 102 9.69 -14.84 -2.75
C SER A 102 10.97 -14.03 -2.71
N THR A 103 11.27 -13.38 -1.60
CA THR A 103 12.48 -12.56 -1.42
C THR A 103 13.58 -13.24 -0.64
N GLY A 104 13.35 -14.46 -0.12
CA GLY A 104 14.31 -15.21 0.69
C GLY A 104 14.64 -14.54 2.02
N GLN A 105 13.77 -13.64 2.51
CA GLN A 105 13.96 -13.00 3.80
C GLN A 105 13.49 -13.92 4.93
N GLY A 106 14.26 -13.97 6.02
CA GLY A 106 13.84 -14.67 7.24
C GLY A 106 12.68 -13.97 7.95
N GLU A 107 12.04 -14.67 8.88
CA GLU A 107 11.02 -14.07 9.73
C GLU A 107 11.61 -12.91 10.56
N LEU A 108 10.95 -11.75 10.52
CA LEU A 108 11.33 -10.56 11.29
C LEU A 108 10.89 -10.66 12.77
N THR A 109 10.87 -11.86 13.32
CA THR A 109 10.36 -12.15 14.68
C THR A 109 11.10 -11.42 15.79
N GLY A 110 12.33 -10.97 15.58
CA GLY A 110 13.09 -10.21 16.56
C GLY A 110 12.86 -8.68 16.57
N MET A 111 12.06 -8.16 15.63
CA MET A 111 11.83 -6.71 15.47
C MET A 111 10.45 -6.22 15.94
N LEU A 112 9.63 -7.12 16.46
CA LEU A 112 8.31 -6.73 17.00
C LEU A 112 8.49 -6.20 18.43
N PRO A 113 7.90 -5.04 18.78
CA PRO A 113 7.86 -4.56 20.15
C PRO A 113 7.17 -5.59 21.05
N GLU A 114 7.69 -5.78 22.26
CA GLU A 114 7.28 -6.84 23.22
C GLU A 114 5.81 -6.77 23.68
N GLY A 115 4.96 -5.95 23.11
CA GLY A 115 3.52 -5.86 23.43
C GLY A 115 2.57 -6.44 22.37
N GLU A 116 3.04 -6.93 21.23
CA GLU A 116 2.20 -7.46 20.14
C GLU A 116 2.35 -8.99 19.92
N LYS A 117 2.91 -9.68 20.92
CA LYS A 117 2.96 -11.15 20.94
C LYS A 117 1.64 -11.69 21.48
N ALA A 118 0.58 -11.77 20.65
CA ALA A 118 -0.53 -12.71 20.85
C ALA A 118 -1.46 -12.70 19.63
#